data_c097d9d7416ccc117948315cb39d04cc
#
_entry.id   c097d9d7416ccc117948315cb39d04cc
#
_cell.length_a   1.000
_cell.length_b   1.000
_cell.length_c   1.000
_cell.angle_alpha   90.00
_cell.angle_beta   90.00
_cell.angle_gamma   90.00
#
_symmetry.space_group_name_H-M   'P 1'
#
loop_
_entity.id
_entity.type
_entity.pdbx_description
1 polymer ?
#
loop_
_entity_poly.entity_id
_entity_poly.type
_entity_poly.pdbx_seq_one_letter_code
_entity_poly.pdbx_strand_id
1 'polypeptide(L)'
;MELSCDDANKLRSFIECYVETPLLRTIQEDFDRLRFNKQFAGEPQCMLLTGDAGTGKSSLIRYYAAKYPEQVRHGFIHKPLLVSRIPSRPTLESTMVELLKDLGQFGSSERIHKSSAESLTEALIKCLKRCETELIIIDEFQELIENKTREKRNQIANRLKYISETAKIPIVLVGMPWAIKIAEEPQWSSRLLIRRAIPYFKLSDDRENFIRLIMGLANRMPFETQVRLETKHTIYALFAACYGSLRALKQLLDESVKQALAVHAETLKHEHIAVAYGVFYPDQVNPFLQPIDEIQACEVKQYSRYEIDAVGKEEILSPLQFTDKLPISQLLKKR
;
A
#
# COMPACT_ATOMS: atom_id res chain seq x y z
N MET A 1 -19.66 15.60 -17.46
CA MET A 1 -19.36 14.34 -18.18
C MET A 1 -20.18 13.27 -17.47
N GLU A 2 -21.20 12.74 -18.13
CA GLU A 2 -22.05 11.68 -17.57
C GLU A 2 -21.68 10.36 -18.25
N LEU A 3 -21.47 9.33 -17.45
CA LEU A 3 -21.26 7.96 -17.93
C LEU A 3 -22.59 7.19 -17.85
N SER A 4 -22.83 6.25 -18.76
CA SER A 4 -23.91 5.30 -18.61
C SER A 4 -23.70 4.44 -17.35
N CYS A 5 -24.76 3.83 -16.83
CA CYS A 5 -24.67 2.94 -15.67
C CYS A 5 -23.71 1.77 -15.93
N ASP A 6 -23.71 1.23 -17.15
CA ASP A 6 -22.80 0.14 -17.57
C ASP A 6 -21.35 0.61 -17.61
N ASP A 7 -21.08 1.76 -18.22
CA ASP A 7 -19.71 2.32 -18.28
C ASP A 7 -19.18 2.67 -16.89
N ALA A 8 -20.05 3.17 -15.99
CA ALA A 8 -19.67 3.42 -14.60
C ALA A 8 -19.28 2.10 -13.87
N ASN A 9 -19.99 0.99 -14.11
CA ASN A 9 -19.62 -0.30 -13.56
C ASN A 9 -18.32 -0.85 -14.15
N LYS A 10 -18.13 -0.70 -15.46
CA LYS A 10 -16.88 -1.03 -16.17
C LYS A 10 -15.70 -0.27 -15.59
N LEU A 11 -15.84 1.04 -15.42
CA LEU A 11 -14.80 1.88 -14.81
C LEU A 11 -14.50 1.46 -13.37
N ARG A 12 -15.52 1.19 -12.56
CA ARG A 12 -15.34 0.72 -11.17
C ARG A 12 -14.56 -0.58 -11.12
N SER A 13 -14.90 -1.54 -11.97
CA SER A 13 -14.17 -2.81 -12.07
C SER A 13 -12.68 -2.59 -12.41
N PHE A 14 -12.37 -1.66 -13.30
CA PHE A 14 -10.99 -1.31 -13.62
C PHE A 14 -10.30 -0.57 -12.46
N ILE A 15 -10.97 0.36 -11.78
CA ILE A 15 -10.40 1.07 -10.61
C ILE A 15 -10.02 0.08 -9.50
N GLU A 16 -10.81 -0.95 -9.28
CA GLU A 16 -10.58 -1.96 -8.23
C GLU A 16 -9.61 -3.06 -8.64
N CYS A 17 -9.21 -3.12 -9.91
CA CYS A 17 -8.35 -4.19 -10.39
C CYS A 17 -6.97 -4.18 -9.71
N TYR A 18 -6.46 -5.38 -9.46
CA TYR A 18 -5.14 -5.61 -8.89
C TYR A 18 -4.25 -6.35 -9.91
N VAL A 19 -3.06 -5.85 -10.13
CA VAL A 19 -2.04 -6.51 -10.95
C VAL A 19 -0.91 -6.97 -10.05
N GLU A 20 -0.68 -8.26 -10.02
CA GLU A 20 0.37 -8.87 -9.22
C GLU A 20 1.72 -8.75 -9.94
N THR A 21 2.72 -8.24 -9.20
CA THR A 21 4.13 -8.26 -9.63
C THR A 21 4.88 -9.37 -8.88
N PRO A 22 6.07 -9.80 -9.35
CA PRO A 22 6.85 -10.83 -8.64
C PRO A 22 7.13 -10.48 -7.18
N LEU A 23 7.48 -9.21 -6.89
CA LEU A 23 7.70 -8.74 -5.52
C LEU A 23 6.43 -8.86 -4.66
N LEU A 24 5.28 -8.43 -5.20
CA LEU A 24 4.01 -8.50 -4.46
C LEU A 24 3.60 -9.94 -4.19
N ARG A 25 3.88 -10.86 -5.10
CA ARG A 25 3.68 -12.30 -4.91
C ARG A 25 4.56 -12.83 -3.77
N THR A 26 5.85 -12.53 -3.79
CA THR A 26 6.77 -12.93 -2.70
C THR A 26 6.29 -12.42 -1.34
N ILE A 27 5.77 -11.20 -1.26
CA ILE A 27 5.23 -10.65 -0.01
C ILE A 27 3.98 -11.43 0.44
N GLN A 28 3.11 -11.83 -0.47
CA GLN A 28 1.95 -12.67 -0.14
C GLN A 28 2.38 -14.06 0.36
N GLU A 29 3.40 -14.66 -0.27
CA GLU A 29 4.00 -15.92 0.18
C GLU A 29 4.60 -15.79 1.59
N ASP A 30 5.21 -14.64 1.92
CA ASP A 30 5.67 -14.37 3.28
C ASP A 30 4.50 -14.28 4.27
N PHE A 31 3.36 -13.66 3.90
CA PHE A 31 2.16 -13.64 4.73
C PHE A 31 1.61 -15.06 4.97
N ASP A 32 1.54 -15.88 3.92
CA ASP A 32 1.10 -17.27 4.03
C ASP A 32 2.05 -18.09 4.91
N ARG A 33 3.36 -17.86 4.81
CA ARG A 33 4.37 -18.50 5.66
C ARG A 33 4.18 -18.15 7.14
N LEU A 34 3.93 -16.87 7.45
CA LEU A 34 3.66 -16.44 8.83
C LEU A 34 2.41 -17.11 9.39
N ARG A 35 1.34 -17.19 8.61
CA ARG A 35 0.10 -17.86 9.01
C ARG A 35 0.31 -19.37 9.22
N PHE A 36 1.05 -20.00 8.32
CA PHE A 36 1.38 -21.43 8.43
C PHE A 36 2.21 -21.71 9.68
N ASN A 37 3.22 -20.88 9.96
CA ASN A 37 4.11 -21.07 11.11
C ASN A 37 3.37 -20.94 12.46
N LYS A 38 2.27 -20.21 12.53
CA LYS A 38 1.41 -20.14 13.73
C LYS A 38 0.99 -21.51 14.25
N GLN A 39 0.82 -22.50 13.36
CA GLN A 39 0.33 -23.82 13.72
C GLN A 39 1.35 -24.62 14.59
N PHE A 40 2.61 -24.23 14.58
CA PHE A 40 3.69 -24.96 15.27
C PHE A 40 3.99 -24.44 16.69
N ALA A 41 3.13 -23.61 17.26
CA ALA A 41 3.16 -23.14 18.66
C ALA A 41 4.49 -22.48 19.13
N GLY A 42 5.39 -22.16 18.23
CA GLY A 42 6.63 -21.42 18.53
C GLY A 42 6.40 -19.96 18.91
N GLU A 43 7.47 -19.20 19.10
CA GLU A 43 7.36 -17.74 19.18
C GLU A 43 6.90 -17.17 17.84
N PRO A 44 5.88 -16.29 17.82
CA PRO A 44 5.40 -15.71 16.57
C PRO A 44 6.49 -14.89 15.90
N GLN A 45 6.80 -15.24 14.67
CA GLN A 45 7.63 -14.42 13.80
C GLN A 45 6.81 -13.25 13.29
N CYS A 46 7.40 -12.07 13.21
CA CYS A 46 6.76 -10.88 12.71
C CYS A 46 7.46 -10.38 11.44
N MET A 47 6.76 -9.55 10.69
CA MET A 47 7.27 -8.97 9.46
C MET A 47 7.15 -7.46 9.47
N LEU A 48 8.11 -6.79 8.86
CA LEU A 48 8.06 -5.37 8.53
C LEU A 48 7.96 -5.19 7.02
N LEU A 49 6.91 -4.52 6.58
CA LEU A 49 6.69 -4.12 5.19
C LEU A 49 6.74 -2.60 5.08
N THR A 50 7.71 -2.08 4.36
CA THR A 50 7.85 -0.65 4.15
C THR A 50 7.67 -0.27 2.69
N GLY A 51 7.36 0.99 2.46
CA GLY A 51 7.28 1.57 1.12
C GLY A 51 6.74 2.98 1.21
N ASP A 52 7.07 3.81 0.26
CA ASP A 52 6.60 5.20 0.23
C ASP A 52 5.11 5.29 -0.16
N ALA A 53 4.55 6.49 -0.08
CA ALA A 53 3.17 6.75 -0.49
C ALA A 53 2.97 6.37 -1.96
N GLY A 54 1.90 5.64 -2.26
CA GLY A 54 1.57 5.29 -3.64
C GLY A 54 2.32 4.10 -4.24
N THR A 55 3.11 3.35 -3.45
CA THR A 55 3.80 2.14 -3.91
C THR A 55 2.90 0.89 -3.97
N GLY A 56 1.67 0.96 -3.45
CA GLY A 56 0.70 -0.14 -3.55
C GLY A 56 0.52 -0.99 -2.30
N LYS A 57 1.13 -0.64 -1.15
CA LYS A 57 0.99 -1.37 0.14
C LYS A 57 -0.47 -1.69 0.50
N SER A 58 -1.32 -0.67 0.57
CA SER A 58 -2.73 -0.85 0.96
C SER A 58 -3.55 -1.62 -0.09
N SER A 59 -3.17 -1.56 -1.37
CA SER A 59 -3.78 -2.38 -2.43
C SER A 59 -3.42 -3.85 -2.28
N LEU A 60 -2.15 -4.15 -1.95
CA LEU A 60 -1.69 -5.50 -1.62
C LEU A 60 -2.45 -6.07 -0.43
N ILE A 61 -2.57 -5.29 0.66
CA ILE A 61 -3.27 -5.72 1.88
C ILE A 61 -4.74 -6.03 1.57
N ARG A 62 -5.44 -5.14 0.86
CA ARG A 62 -6.84 -5.36 0.46
C ARG A 62 -7.01 -6.60 -0.40
N TYR A 63 -6.14 -6.77 -1.40
CA TYR A 63 -6.18 -7.94 -2.27
C TYR A 63 -5.94 -9.23 -1.50
N TYR A 64 -4.95 -9.24 -0.59
CA TYR A 64 -4.68 -10.41 0.24
C TYR A 64 -5.82 -10.70 1.21
N ALA A 65 -6.39 -9.68 1.85
CA ALA A 65 -7.52 -9.83 2.77
C ALA A 65 -8.78 -10.36 2.07
N ALA A 66 -9.01 -9.97 0.81
CA ALA A 66 -10.13 -10.47 0.03
C ALA A 66 -10.09 -11.99 -0.23
N LYS A 67 -8.90 -12.61 -0.18
CA LYS A 67 -8.76 -14.08 -0.29
C LYS A 67 -9.26 -14.82 0.95
N TYR A 68 -9.33 -14.14 2.09
CA TYR A 68 -9.67 -14.72 3.40
C TYR A 68 -10.77 -13.91 4.08
N PRO A 69 -11.98 -13.86 3.51
CA PRO A 69 -13.09 -13.09 4.05
C PRO A 69 -13.52 -13.62 5.42
N GLU A 70 -14.08 -12.74 6.24
CA GLU A 70 -14.73 -13.18 7.46
C GLU A 70 -15.96 -14.06 7.15
N GLN A 71 -16.21 -15.00 8.02
CA GLN A 71 -17.28 -15.97 7.89
C GLN A 71 -18.01 -16.14 9.22
N VAL A 72 -19.33 -16.32 9.18
CA VAL A 72 -20.09 -16.72 10.36
C VAL A 72 -20.09 -18.25 10.43
N ARG A 73 -19.46 -18.84 11.44
CA ARG A 73 -19.41 -20.28 11.69
C ARG A 73 -20.02 -20.58 13.05
N HIS A 74 -21.07 -21.39 13.07
CA HIS A 74 -21.72 -21.83 14.32
C HIS A 74 -22.06 -20.68 15.31
N GLY A 75 -22.48 -19.54 14.77
CA GLY A 75 -22.80 -18.35 15.60
C GLY A 75 -21.60 -17.52 16.05
N PHE A 76 -20.39 -17.83 15.60
CA PHE A 76 -19.17 -17.05 15.84
C PHE A 76 -18.66 -16.44 14.54
N ILE A 77 -18.05 -15.26 14.68
CA ILE A 77 -17.33 -14.64 13.56
C ILE A 77 -15.94 -15.26 13.49
N HIS A 78 -15.68 -16.00 12.41
CA HIS A 78 -14.35 -16.46 12.04
C HIS A 78 -13.69 -15.40 11.17
N LYS A 79 -12.60 -14.81 11.65
CA LYS A 79 -11.86 -13.71 10.97
C LYS A 79 -10.37 -14.02 10.95
N PRO A 80 -9.90 -14.77 9.93
CA PRO A 80 -8.53 -15.25 9.85
C PRO A 80 -7.51 -14.11 9.75
N LEU A 81 -7.90 -12.97 9.16
CA LEU A 81 -7.05 -11.79 9.04
C LEU A 81 -7.69 -10.62 9.81
N LEU A 82 -6.93 -10.05 10.75
CA LEU A 82 -7.22 -8.75 11.30
C LEU A 82 -6.37 -7.72 10.54
N VAL A 83 -7.00 -6.90 9.71
CA VAL A 83 -6.37 -5.73 9.09
C VAL A 83 -6.82 -4.51 9.87
N SER A 84 -5.88 -3.77 10.40
CA SER A 84 -6.11 -2.56 11.18
C SER A 84 -5.05 -1.51 10.88
N ARG A 85 -5.18 -0.33 11.46
CA ARG A 85 -4.22 0.76 11.30
C ARG A 85 -3.90 1.43 12.63
N ILE A 86 -2.75 2.07 12.70
CA ILE A 86 -2.45 2.97 13.81
C ILE A 86 -3.22 4.27 13.60
N PRO A 87 -3.98 4.76 14.60
CA PRO A 87 -4.66 6.04 14.49
C PRO A 87 -3.66 7.21 14.43
N SER A 88 -4.04 8.33 13.80
CA SER A 88 -3.16 9.49 13.56
C SER A 88 -2.63 10.17 14.84
N ARG A 89 -3.21 9.94 16.00
CA ARG A 89 -2.69 10.40 17.30
C ARG A 89 -2.77 9.24 18.28
N PRO A 90 -1.89 8.23 18.14
CA PRO A 90 -2.04 6.99 18.85
C PRO A 90 -1.80 7.16 20.35
N THR A 91 -2.73 6.64 21.15
CA THR A 91 -2.51 6.29 22.54
C THR A 91 -2.60 4.79 22.67
N LEU A 92 -2.21 4.24 23.83
CA LEU A 92 -2.33 2.81 24.04
C LEU A 92 -3.81 2.37 23.95
N GLU A 93 -4.70 3.13 24.58
CA GLU A 93 -6.14 2.87 24.57
C GLU A 93 -6.74 3.00 23.17
N SER A 94 -6.45 4.11 22.45
CA SER A 94 -7.00 4.33 21.11
C SER A 94 -6.55 3.26 20.11
N THR A 95 -5.32 2.77 20.25
CA THR A 95 -4.81 1.67 19.43
C THR A 95 -5.53 0.37 19.72
N MET A 96 -5.75 0.02 21.00
CA MET A 96 -6.51 -1.19 21.35
C MET A 96 -7.97 -1.11 20.90
N VAL A 97 -8.57 0.08 21.03
CA VAL A 97 -9.94 0.34 20.56
C VAL A 97 -10.05 0.14 19.04
N GLU A 98 -9.10 0.66 18.25
CA GLU A 98 -9.13 0.50 16.80
C GLU A 98 -9.02 -0.98 16.39
N LEU A 99 -8.08 -1.73 16.99
CA LEU A 99 -7.95 -3.17 16.78
C LEU A 99 -9.22 -3.96 17.11
N LEU A 100 -9.89 -3.61 18.21
CA LEU A 100 -11.17 -4.24 18.60
C LEU A 100 -12.30 -3.89 17.62
N LYS A 101 -12.38 -2.64 17.15
CA LYS A 101 -13.34 -2.21 16.12
C LYS A 101 -13.18 -3.01 14.84
N ASP A 102 -11.95 -3.06 14.34
CA ASP A 102 -11.66 -3.76 13.11
C ASP A 102 -11.85 -5.27 13.22
N LEU A 103 -11.77 -5.82 14.44
CA LEU A 103 -12.13 -7.23 14.70
C LEU A 103 -13.65 -7.47 14.70
N GLY A 104 -14.48 -6.41 14.66
CA GLY A 104 -15.93 -6.52 14.66
C GLY A 104 -16.53 -6.87 16.03
N GLN A 105 -15.77 -6.72 17.13
CA GLN A 105 -16.17 -7.13 18.48
C GLN A 105 -16.61 -5.93 19.35
N PHE A 106 -17.32 -4.98 18.74
CA PHE A 106 -17.70 -3.76 19.43
C PHE A 106 -19.15 -3.78 19.90
N GLY A 107 -19.34 -3.90 21.22
CA GLY A 107 -20.59 -3.51 21.90
C GLY A 107 -20.48 -2.09 22.48
N SER A 108 -21.56 -1.34 22.45
CA SER A 108 -21.81 0.06 22.86
C SER A 108 -20.59 0.92 23.29
N SER A 109 -20.40 2.02 22.56
CA SER A 109 -19.29 2.97 22.67
C SER A 109 -19.05 3.57 24.09
N GLU A 110 -20.07 3.60 24.94
CA GLU A 110 -19.98 4.23 26.27
C GLU A 110 -19.12 3.45 27.30
N ARG A 111 -19.04 2.11 27.18
CA ARG A 111 -18.23 1.31 28.11
C ARG A 111 -16.75 1.41 27.86
N ILE A 112 -16.34 1.80 26.67
CA ILE A 112 -14.96 1.79 26.18
C ILE A 112 -14.18 2.97 26.72
N HIS A 113 -14.77 4.14 26.73
CA HIS A 113 -14.13 5.36 27.26
C HIS A 113 -13.75 5.29 28.73
N LYS A 114 -14.26 4.28 29.47
CA LYS A 114 -13.96 4.04 30.89
C LYS A 114 -13.06 2.82 31.12
N SER A 115 -12.64 2.10 30.09
CA SER A 115 -11.84 0.88 30.24
C SER A 115 -10.35 1.20 30.24
N SER A 116 -9.58 0.56 31.11
CA SER A 116 -8.12 0.70 31.12
C SER A 116 -7.50 -0.01 29.92
N ALA A 117 -6.31 0.41 29.53
CA ALA A 117 -5.54 -0.21 28.44
C ALA A 117 -5.30 -1.72 28.66
N GLU A 118 -5.13 -2.14 29.91
CA GLU A 118 -4.97 -3.56 30.31
C GLU A 118 -6.23 -4.35 30.00
N SER A 119 -7.40 -3.85 30.44
CA SER A 119 -8.68 -4.49 30.18
C SER A 119 -9.00 -4.61 28.70
N LEU A 120 -8.69 -3.56 27.91
CA LEU A 120 -8.85 -3.57 26.44
C LEU A 120 -7.90 -4.58 25.78
N THR A 121 -6.67 -4.70 26.28
CA THR A 121 -5.70 -5.69 25.78
C THR A 121 -6.16 -7.12 26.01
N GLU A 122 -6.65 -7.42 27.23
CA GLU A 122 -7.18 -8.75 27.55
C GLU A 122 -8.41 -9.10 26.73
N ALA A 123 -9.32 -8.12 26.56
CA ALA A 123 -10.48 -8.28 25.70
C ALA A 123 -10.06 -8.58 24.26
N LEU A 124 -9.09 -7.82 23.70
CA LEU A 124 -8.57 -8.05 22.37
C LEU A 124 -7.98 -9.47 22.22
N ILE A 125 -7.16 -9.92 23.17
CA ILE A 125 -6.55 -11.26 23.12
C ILE A 125 -7.64 -12.35 23.13
N LYS A 126 -8.67 -12.21 23.98
CA LYS A 126 -9.80 -13.14 24.04
C LYS A 126 -10.58 -13.16 22.72
N CYS A 127 -10.84 -11.98 22.15
CA CYS A 127 -11.55 -11.86 20.86
C CYS A 127 -10.75 -12.44 19.69
N LEU A 128 -9.44 -12.17 19.61
CA LEU A 128 -8.55 -12.73 18.59
C LEU A 128 -8.57 -14.27 18.61
N LYS A 129 -8.51 -14.87 19.79
CA LYS A 129 -8.59 -16.34 19.94
C LYS A 129 -9.97 -16.86 19.55
N ARG A 130 -11.05 -16.18 19.94
CA ARG A 130 -12.43 -16.56 19.59
C ARG A 130 -12.70 -16.45 18.09
N CYS A 131 -12.15 -15.42 17.42
CA CYS A 131 -12.28 -15.22 15.98
C CYS A 131 -11.33 -16.10 15.16
N GLU A 132 -10.51 -16.92 15.81
CA GLU A 132 -9.50 -17.79 15.17
C GLU A 132 -8.55 -17.00 14.25
N THR A 133 -8.21 -15.77 14.64
CA THR A 133 -7.35 -14.89 13.84
C THR A 133 -5.96 -15.50 13.69
N GLU A 134 -5.49 -15.56 12.45
CA GLU A 134 -4.22 -16.21 12.08
C GLU A 134 -3.09 -15.21 11.84
N LEU A 135 -3.42 -13.99 11.40
CA LEU A 135 -2.47 -12.93 11.11
C LEU A 135 -3.08 -11.57 11.44
N ILE A 136 -2.27 -10.69 12.05
CA ILE A 136 -2.61 -9.29 12.26
C ILE A 136 -1.76 -8.44 11.32
N ILE A 137 -2.37 -7.59 10.52
CA ILE A 137 -1.70 -6.61 9.65
C ILE A 137 -2.04 -5.22 10.18
N ILE A 138 -1.01 -4.46 10.56
CA ILE A 138 -1.16 -3.11 11.10
C ILE A 138 -0.55 -2.12 10.13
N ASP A 139 -1.40 -1.37 9.43
CA ASP A 139 -1.01 -0.32 8.50
C ASP A 139 -0.75 1.01 9.20
N GLU A 140 -0.14 1.96 8.51
CA GLU A 140 0.22 3.31 9.00
C GLU A 140 1.11 3.27 10.26
N PHE A 141 1.98 2.27 10.37
CA PHE A 141 2.80 2.06 11.57
C PHE A 141 3.76 3.23 11.86
N GLN A 142 4.11 4.04 10.87
CA GLN A 142 4.92 5.25 11.04
C GLN A 142 4.26 6.28 11.98
N GLU A 143 2.95 6.26 12.16
CA GLU A 143 2.24 7.17 13.08
C GLU A 143 2.75 7.05 14.52
N LEU A 144 3.25 5.87 14.91
CA LEU A 144 3.93 5.68 16.20
C LEU A 144 5.29 6.38 16.25
N ILE A 145 5.95 6.49 15.11
CA ILE A 145 7.32 7.01 15.03
C ILE A 145 7.31 8.53 14.90
N GLU A 146 6.36 9.07 14.12
CA GLU A 146 6.30 10.48 13.76
C GLU A 146 5.89 11.40 14.92
N ASN A 147 4.96 10.98 15.72
CA ASN A 147 4.24 11.88 16.64
C ASN A 147 4.44 11.54 18.12
N LYS A 148 5.43 10.70 18.49
CA LYS A 148 5.56 10.23 19.87
C LYS A 148 6.99 10.28 20.39
N THR A 149 7.08 10.58 21.70
CA THR A 149 8.31 10.35 22.45
C THR A 149 8.70 8.87 22.38
N ARG A 150 9.98 8.57 22.47
CA ARG A 150 10.51 7.20 22.47
C ARG A 150 9.78 6.31 23.49
N GLU A 151 9.49 6.86 24.66
CA GLU A 151 8.80 6.13 25.72
C GLU A 151 7.39 5.70 25.32
N LYS A 152 6.55 6.62 24.82
CA LYS A 152 5.18 6.32 24.39
C LYS A 152 5.15 5.35 23.20
N ARG A 153 6.09 5.50 22.26
CA ARG A 153 6.26 4.58 21.16
C ARG A 153 6.53 3.17 21.67
N ASN A 154 7.48 3.04 22.60
CA ASN A 154 7.85 1.75 23.18
C ASN A 154 6.71 1.11 23.97
N GLN A 155 5.90 1.90 24.67
CA GLN A 155 4.73 1.37 25.39
C GLN A 155 3.74 0.67 24.42
N ILE A 156 3.38 1.33 23.32
CA ILE A 156 2.44 0.75 22.34
C ILE A 156 3.10 -0.44 21.62
N ALA A 157 4.35 -0.31 21.18
CA ALA A 157 5.10 -1.38 20.52
C ALA A 157 5.21 -2.63 21.42
N ASN A 158 5.55 -2.44 22.69
CA ASN A 158 5.63 -3.53 23.67
C ASN A 158 4.28 -4.18 23.91
N ARG A 159 3.19 -3.41 23.89
CA ARG A 159 1.84 -3.95 24.03
C ARG A 159 1.44 -4.82 22.83
N LEU A 160 1.75 -4.38 21.62
CA LEU A 160 1.56 -5.18 20.40
C LEU A 160 2.36 -6.48 20.45
N LYS A 161 3.62 -6.40 20.90
CA LYS A 161 4.46 -7.56 21.13
C LYS A 161 3.81 -8.54 22.12
N TYR A 162 3.34 -8.04 23.28
CA TYR A 162 2.66 -8.85 24.30
C TYR A 162 1.40 -9.54 23.73
N ILE A 163 0.61 -8.84 22.91
CA ILE A 163 -0.56 -9.41 22.25
C ILE A 163 -0.14 -10.55 21.32
N SER A 164 0.87 -10.34 20.47
CA SER A 164 1.40 -11.37 19.58
C SER A 164 1.84 -12.63 20.33
N GLU A 165 2.60 -12.46 21.42
CA GLU A 165 3.11 -13.56 22.25
C GLU A 165 2.00 -14.34 22.95
N THR A 166 1.02 -13.61 23.53
CA THR A 166 -0.04 -14.21 24.34
C THR A 166 -1.12 -14.86 23.47
N ALA A 167 -1.43 -14.25 22.35
CA ALA A 167 -2.39 -14.81 21.39
C ALA A 167 -1.74 -15.86 20.46
N LYS A 168 -0.40 -15.90 20.40
CA LYS A 168 0.38 -16.73 19.44
C LYS A 168 0.04 -16.39 17.99
N ILE A 169 -0.11 -15.10 17.68
CA ILE A 169 -0.47 -14.62 16.35
C ILE A 169 0.65 -13.72 15.82
N PRO A 170 1.17 -14.00 14.61
CA PRO A 170 2.16 -13.13 13.96
C PRO A 170 1.57 -11.76 13.61
N ILE A 171 2.44 -10.74 13.61
CA ILE A 171 2.08 -9.38 13.23
C ILE A 171 2.92 -8.94 12.04
N VAL A 172 2.25 -8.35 11.05
CA VAL A 172 2.89 -7.60 9.96
C VAL A 172 2.71 -6.12 10.25
N LEU A 173 3.83 -5.43 10.43
CA LEU A 173 3.87 -3.97 10.57
C LEU A 173 4.07 -3.37 9.18
N VAL A 174 3.15 -2.48 8.77
CA VAL A 174 3.20 -1.86 7.45
C VAL A 174 3.28 -0.35 7.60
N GLY A 175 4.19 0.28 6.87
CA GLY A 175 4.35 1.73 7.00
C GLY A 175 5.26 2.36 5.96
N MET A 176 5.56 3.62 6.19
CA MET A 176 6.49 4.39 5.39
C MET A 176 7.94 3.89 5.60
N PRO A 177 8.89 4.24 4.72
CA PRO A 177 10.27 3.73 4.82
C PRO A 177 10.92 3.92 6.18
N TRP A 178 10.64 5.02 6.88
CA TRP A 178 11.20 5.28 8.21
C TRP A 178 10.58 4.43 9.33
N ALA A 179 9.51 3.68 9.07
CA ALA A 179 9.00 2.68 9.99
C ALA A 179 10.06 1.61 10.33
N ILE A 180 11.11 1.48 9.51
CA ILE A 180 12.27 0.62 9.79
C ILE A 180 12.95 0.95 11.13
N LYS A 181 12.83 2.17 11.64
CA LYS A 181 13.37 2.58 12.94
C LYS A 181 12.85 1.71 14.10
N ILE A 182 11.68 1.08 13.96
CA ILE A 182 11.18 0.14 14.96
C ILE A 182 12.03 -1.14 15.03
N ALA A 183 12.62 -1.54 13.91
CA ALA A 183 13.47 -2.73 13.86
C ALA A 183 14.83 -2.52 14.54
N GLU A 184 15.18 -1.27 14.88
CA GLU A 184 16.38 -0.93 15.66
C GLU A 184 16.15 -1.13 17.16
N GLU A 185 14.88 -1.17 17.61
CA GLU A 185 14.55 -1.45 19.00
C GLU A 185 14.83 -2.96 19.32
N PRO A 186 15.65 -3.27 20.33
CA PRO A 186 16.12 -4.64 20.59
C PRO A 186 14.99 -5.67 20.72
N GLN A 187 13.85 -5.25 21.26
CA GLN A 187 12.71 -6.13 21.48
C GLN A 187 11.99 -6.54 20.19
N TRP A 188 12.09 -5.72 19.14
CA TRP A 188 11.47 -5.99 17.84
C TRP A 188 12.47 -6.54 16.82
N SER A 189 13.75 -6.16 16.93
CA SER A 189 14.78 -6.56 15.97
C SER A 189 14.89 -8.09 15.81
N SER A 190 14.77 -8.83 16.90
CA SER A 190 14.82 -10.30 16.93
C SER A 190 13.55 -10.98 16.37
N ARG A 191 12.44 -10.25 16.28
CA ARG A 191 11.14 -10.79 15.82
C ARG A 191 10.83 -10.43 14.37
N LEU A 192 11.30 -9.25 13.92
CA LEU A 192 11.13 -8.77 12.55
C LEU A 192 12.17 -9.41 11.63
N LEU A 193 12.11 -10.73 11.52
CA LEU A 193 13.04 -11.52 10.71
C LEU A 193 12.81 -11.28 9.22
N ILE A 194 11.55 -11.09 8.83
CA ILE A 194 11.19 -10.80 7.44
C ILE A 194 11.02 -9.31 7.29
N ARG A 195 11.83 -8.71 6.42
CA ARG A 195 11.75 -7.28 6.09
C ARG A 195 11.65 -7.14 4.59
N ARG A 196 10.60 -6.45 4.13
CA ARG A 196 10.36 -6.18 2.71
C ARG A 196 10.14 -4.70 2.50
N ALA A 197 10.55 -4.21 1.35
CA ALA A 197 10.28 -2.85 0.91
C ALA A 197 9.63 -2.89 -0.47
N ILE A 198 8.59 -2.08 -0.67
CA ILE A 198 7.99 -1.85 -1.99
C ILE A 198 8.49 -0.49 -2.48
N PRO A 199 9.48 -0.46 -3.38
CA PRO A 199 10.01 0.78 -3.93
C PRO A 199 9.07 1.34 -5.02
N TYR A 200 9.33 2.56 -5.46
CA TYR A 200 8.83 3.03 -6.76
C TYR A 200 9.49 2.23 -7.89
N PHE A 201 8.79 2.08 -9.00
CA PHE A 201 9.36 1.47 -10.19
C PHE A 201 10.51 2.34 -10.73
N LYS A 202 11.52 1.68 -11.28
CA LYS A 202 12.66 2.31 -11.95
C LYS A 202 12.82 1.71 -13.34
N LEU A 203 13.08 2.55 -14.33
CA LEU A 203 13.37 2.08 -15.68
C LEU A 203 14.81 1.60 -15.81
N SER A 204 15.73 2.14 -14.99
CA SER A 204 17.14 1.74 -14.96
C SER A 204 17.34 0.31 -14.48
N ASP A 205 16.60 -0.11 -13.43
CA ASP A 205 16.83 -1.36 -12.75
C ASP A 205 15.71 -2.38 -12.97
N ASP A 206 14.45 -1.93 -13.10
CA ASP A 206 13.26 -2.78 -13.03
C ASP A 206 12.26 -2.52 -14.16
N ARG A 207 12.77 -2.13 -15.33
CA ARG A 207 11.97 -1.80 -16.50
C ARG A 207 10.99 -2.90 -16.89
N GLU A 208 11.41 -4.17 -16.83
CA GLU A 208 10.55 -5.27 -17.22
C GLU A 208 9.31 -5.40 -16.35
N ASN A 209 9.46 -5.22 -15.02
CA ASN A 209 8.32 -5.29 -14.11
C ASN A 209 7.37 -4.10 -14.29
N PHE A 210 7.89 -2.91 -14.61
CA PHE A 210 7.06 -1.76 -14.97
C PHE A 210 6.25 -2.02 -16.26
N ILE A 211 6.89 -2.56 -17.29
CA ILE A 211 6.21 -2.92 -18.54
C ILE A 211 5.15 -4.01 -18.29
N ARG A 212 5.48 -5.06 -17.53
CA ARG A 212 4.54 -6.14 -17.17
C ARG A 212 3.33 -5.59 -16.40
N LEU A 213 3.55 -4.62 -15.50
CA LEU A 213 2.48 -3.94 -14.80
C LEU A 213 1.56 -3.20 -15.77
N ILE A 214 2.13 -2.39 -16.69
CA ILE A 214 1.36 -1.65 -17.71
C ILE A 214 0.54 -2.62 -18.58
N MET A 215 1.15 -3.69 -19.07
CA MET A 215 0.45 -4.71 -19.85
C MET A 215 -0.65 -5.40 -19.01
N GLY A 216 -0.36 -5.71 -17.76
CA GLY A 216 -1.34 -6.28 -16.85
C GLY A 216 -2.54 -5.35 -16.58
N LEU A 217 -2.32 -4.05 -16.53
CA LEU A 217 -3.38 -3.04 -16.43
C LEU A 217 -4.15 -2.91 -17.75
N ALA A 218 -3.44 -2.85 -18.90
CA ALA A 218 -4.05 -2.79 -20.22
C ALA A 218 -5.02 -3.97 -20.47
N ASN A 219 -4.63 -5.18 -20.10
CA ASN A 219 -5.47 -6.38 -20.22
C ASN A 219 -6.71 -6.39 -19.33
N ARG A 220 -6.80 -5.47 -18.37
CA ARG A 220 -7.97 -5.33 -17.47
C ARG A 220 -8.84 -4.14 -17.81
N MET A 221 -8.45 -3.35 -18.81
CA MET A 221 -9.25 -2.23 -19.28
C MET A 221 -10.53 -2.72 -19.95
N PRO A 222 -11.67 -2.08 -19.69
CA PRO A 222 -12.99 -2.56 -20.10
C PRO A 222 -13.35 -2.14 -21.53
N PHE A 223 -12.51 -2.47 -22.49
CA PHE A 223 -12.75 -2.20 -23.91
C PHE A 223 -12.87 -3.50 -24.70
N GLU A 224 -13.65 -3.49 -25.77
CA GLU A 224 -13.81 -4.64 -26.67
C GLU A 224 -12.53 -4.93 -27.43
N THR A 225 -11.85 -3.90 -27.87
CA THR A 225 -10.56 -4.00 -28.55
C THR A 225 -9.42 -3.94 -27.52
N GLN A 226 -8.50 -4.90 -27.61
CA GLN A 226 -7.34 -4.96 -26.72
C GLN A 226 -6.54 -3.65 -26.74
N VAL A 227 -6.35 -3.08 -25.57
CA VAL A 227 -5.55 -1.87 -25.38
C VAL A 227 -4.06 -2.21 -25.47
N ARG A 228 -3.32 -1.44 -26.26
CA ARG A 228 -1.87 -1.60 -26.45
C ARG A 228 -1.14 -0.38 -25.88
N LEU A 229 -0.46 -0.57 -24.74
CA LEU A 229 0.33 0.46 -24.07
C LEU A 229 1.85 0.17 -24.12
N GLU A 230 2.24 -0.91 -24.79
CA GLU A 230 3.62 -1.44 -24.82
C GLU A 230 4.55 -0.73 -25.80
N THR A 231 4.11 0.36 -26.44
CA THR A 231 5.01 1.14 -27.32
C THR A 231 6.06 1.87 -26.50
N LYS A 232 7.27 2.02 -27.04
CA LYS A 232 8.36 2.75 -26.36
C LYS A 232 7.89 4.14 -25.90
N HIS A 233 7.28 4.88 -26.80
CA HIS A 233 6.77 6.23 -26.51
C HIS A 233 5.79 6.22 -25.33
N THR A 234 4.78 5.36 -25.36
CA THR A 234 3.76 5.30 -24.30
C THR A 234 4.36 4.90 -22.94
N ILE A 235 5.29 3.94 -22.91
CA ILE A 235 5.98 3.51 -21.68
C ILE A 235 6.77 4.67 -21.07
N TYR A 236 7.53 5.43 -21.90
CA TYR A 236 8.28 6.58 -21.40
C TYR A 236 7.38 7.72 -20.94
N ALA A 237 6.34 8.02 -21.70
CA ALA A 237 5.38 9.06 -21.34
C ALA A 237 4.64 8.71 -20.04
N LEU A 238 4.19 7.46 -19.85
CA LEU A 238 3.59 6.98 -18.62
C LEU A 238 4.56 7.07 -17.44
N PHE A 239 5.83 6.68 -17.64
CA PHE A 239 6.83 6.77 -16.59
C PHE A 239 7.14 8.22 -16.22
N ALA A 240 7.32 9.10 -17.22
CA ALA A 240 7.53 10.54 -16.99
C ALA A 240 6.35 11.18 -16.25
N ALA A 241 5.12 10.72 -16.51
CA ALA A 241 3.93 11.22 -15.84
C ALA A 241 3.79 10.74 -14.39
N CYS A 242 4.28 9.53 -14.05
CA CYS A 242 4.06 8.92 -12.74
C CYS A 242 5.32 8.79 -11.88
N TYR A 243 6.52 9.01 -12.42
CA TYR A 243 7.81 8.84 -11.75
C TYR A 243 7.97 7.47 -11.07
N GLY A 244 7.35 6.45 -11.63
CA GLY A 244 7.35 5.10 -11.06
C GLY A 244 6.37 4.87 -9.90
N SER A 245 5.53 5.85 -9.56
CA SER A 245 4.48 5.70 -8.54
C SER A 245 3.29 4.92 -9.10
N LEU A 246 2.96 3.78 -8.47
CA LEU A 246 1.78 2.99 -8.85
C LEU A 246 0.47 3.77 -8.69
N ARG A 247 0.36 4.59 -7.65
CA ARG A 247 -0.83 5.43 -7.43
C ARG A 247 -1.01 6.45 -8.54
N ALA A 248 0.04 7.19 -8.90
CA ALA A 248 -0.02 8.19 -9.95
C ALA A 248 -0.33 7.54 -11.31
N LEU A 249 0.34 6.41 -11.63
CA LEU A 249 0.05 5.64 -12.84
C LEU A 249 -1.42 5.22 -12.89
N LYS A 250 -1.92 4.63 -11.79
CA LYS A 250 -3.30 4.13 -11.74
C LYS A 250 -4.31 5.27 -11.87
N GLN A 251 -4.11 6.38 -11.17
CA GLN A 251 -4.98 7.55 -11.27
C GLN A 251 -5.03 8.11 -12.70
N LEU A 252 -3.88 8.20 -13.36
CA LEU A 252 -3.81 8.65 -14.75
C LEU A 252 -4.58 7.70 -15.68
N LEU A 253 -4.37 6.39 -15.55
CA LEU A 253 -5.07 5.41 -16.36
C LEU A 253 -6.56 5.33 -16.05
N ASP A 254 -6.97 5.48 -14.79
CA ASP A 254 -8.38 5.53 -14.38
C ASP A 254 -9.11 6.71 -15.05
N GLU A 255 -8.49 7.91 -15.05
CA GLU A 255 -9.04 9.08 -15.74
C GLU A 255 -9.02 8.88 -17.25
N SER A 256 -7.97 8.26 -17.81
CA SER A 256 -7.89 7.98 -19.25
C SER A 256 -8.99 7.03 -19.72
N VAL A 257 -9.26 5.97 -18.96
CA VAL A 257 -10.37 5.03 -19.23
C VAL A 257 -11.71 5.76 -19.13
N LYS A 258 -11.89 6.60 -18.12
CA LYS A 258 -13.11 7.41 -17.97
C LYS A 258 -13.34 8.34 -19.17
N GLN A 259 -12.28 9.02 -19.65
CA GLN A 259 -12.35 9.88 -20.86
C GLN A 259 -12.74 9.08 -22.10
N ALA A 260 -12.15 7.90 -22.29
CA ALA A 260 -12.45 7.05 -23.44
C ALA A 260 -13.88 6.50 -23.39
N LEU A 261 -14.35 6.05 -22.22
CA LEU A 261 -15.74 5.58 -22.06
C LEU A 261 -16.77 6.70 -22.30
N ALA A 262 -16.46 7.92 -21.86
CA ALA A 262 -17.37 9.06 -22.02
C ALA A 262 -17.58 9.46 -23.50
N VAL A 263 -16.66 9.10 -24.39
CA VAL A 263 -16.81 9.31 -25.84
C VAL A 263 -17.13 8.01 -26.59
N HIS A 264 -17.53 6.96 -25.87
CA HIS A 264 -17.87 5.63 -26.43
C HIS A 264 -16.77 5.06 -27.33
N ALA A 265 -15.50 5.25 -26.94
CA ALA A 265 -14.38 4.75 -27.70
C ALA A 265 -14.29 3.21 -27.61
N GLU A 266 -14.00 2.55 -28.72
CA GLU A 266 -13.81 1.08 -28.79
C GLU A 266 -12.54 0.60 -28.08
N THR A 267 -11.57 1.50 -27.84
CA THR A 267 -10.29 1.22 -27.17
C THR A 267 -9.69 2.48 -26.58
N LEU A 268 -8.78 2.32 -25.63
CA LEU A 268 -7.98 3.42 -25.11
C LEU A 268 -6.92 3.83 -26.14
N LYS A 269 -6.97 5.08 -26.57
CA LYS A 269 -5.97 5.68 -27.47
C LYS A 269 -5.05 6.61 -26.67
N HIS A 270 -3.91 6.90 -27.26
CA HIS A 270 -2.90 7.81 -26.71
C HIS A 270 -3.47 9.22 -26.40
N GLU A 271 -4.37 9.69 -27.25
CA GLU A 271 -5.07 10.98 -27.09
C GLU A 271 -5.86 11.06 -25.79
N HIS A 272 -6.52 9.96 -25.38
CA HIS A 272 -7.29 9.92 -24.12
C HIS A 272 -6.36 10.08 -22.91
N ILE A 273 -5.14 9.48 -22.98
CA ILE A 273 -4.14 9.60 -21.92
C ILE A 273 -3.60 11.04 -21.88
N ALA A 274 -3.35 11.63 -23.05
CA ALA A 274 -2.91 13.03 -23.14
C ALA A 274 -3.92 13.99 -22.54
N VAL A 275 -5.22 13.79 -22.82
CA VAL A 275 -6.29 14.59 -22.22
C VAL A 275 -6.34 14.39 -20.70
N ALA A 276 -6.28 13.16 -20.22
CA ALA A 276 -6.28 12.86 -18.79
C ALA A 276 -5.09 13.51 -18.06
N TYR A 277 -3.90 13.49 -18.67
CA TYR A 277 -2.73 14.18 -18.13
C TYR A 277 -2.95 15.69 -18.00
N GLY A 278 -3.52 16.33 -19.03
CA GLY A 278 -3.83 17.75 -19.02
C GLY A 278 -4.84 18.15 -17.94
N VAL A 279 -5.74 17.24 -17.54
CA VAL A 279 -6.66 17.47 -16.41
C VAL A 279 -5.93 17.57 -15.08
N PHE A 280 -4.91 16.72 -14.86
CA PHE A 280 -4.15 16.71 -13.59
C PHE A 280 -3.04 17.76 -13.56
N TYR A 281 -2.43 18.05 -14.70
CA TYR A 281 -1.23 18.89 -14.80
C TYR A 281 -1.36 19.92 -15.92
N PRO A 282 -2.32 20.89 -15.81
CA PRO A 282 -2.63 21.82 -16.88
C PRO A 282 -1.45 22.73 -17.26
N ASP A 283 -0.57 23.03 -16.30
CA ASP A 283 0.57 23.93 -16.48
C ASP A 283 1.89 23.22 -16.81
N GLN A 284 1.85 21.88 -16.94
CA GLN A 284 3.05 21.10 -17.24
C GLN A 284 3.10 20.68 -18.71
N VAL A 285 4.32 20.51 -19.21
CA VAL A 285 4.51 19.97 -20.54
C VAL A 285 3.99 18.52 -20.59
N ASN A 286 3.11 18.26 -21.54
CA ASN A 286 2.44 16.96 -21.64
C ASN A 286 3.37 15.93 -22.34
N PRO A 287 3.87 14.91 -21.63
CA PRO A 287 4.81 13.93 -22.19
C PRO A 287 4.20 13.07 -23.30
N PHE A 288 2.86 13.00 -23.36
CA PHE A 288 2.16 12.25 -24.42
C PHE A 288 2.08 13.02 -25.73
N LEU A 289 2.33 14.31 -25.74
CA LEU A 289 2.32 15.16 -26.94
C LEU A 289 3.75 15.47 -27.44
N GLN A 290 4.78 15.06 -26.70
CA GLN A 290 6.17 15.29 -27.08
C GLN A 290 6.73 14.14 -27.93
N PRO A 291 7.67 14.42 -28.83
CA PRO A 291 8.52 13.38 -29.43
C PRO A 291 9.28 12.60 -28.34
N ILE A 292 9.54 11.32 -28.58
CA ILE A 292 10.17 10.44 -27.59
C ILE A 292 11.51 10.98 -27.04
N ASP A 293 12.28 11.66 -27.88
CA ASP A 293 13.60 12.20 -27.53
C ASP A 293 13.52 13.43 -26.63
N GLU A 294 12.37 14.07 -26.58
CA GLU A 294 12.12 15.25 -25.75
C GLU A 294 11.46 14.89 -24.40
N ILE A 295 10.95 13.65 -24.26
CA ILE A 295 10.33 13.21 -23.03
C ILE A 295 11.40 13.17 -21.92
N GLN A 296 11.15 13.94 -20.84
CA GLN A 296 12.03 14.01 -19.70
C GLN A 296 11.58 13.01 -18.63
N ALA A 297 12.30 11.89 -18.52
CA ALA A 297 12.08 10.90 -17.48
C ALA A 297 13.08 11.11 -16.34
N CYS A 298 12.59 11.10 -15.11
CA CYS A 298 13.42 11.12 -13.91
C CYS A 298 12.99 9.99 -12.99
N GLU A 299 13.92 9.45 -12.21
CA GLU A 299 13.63 8.42 -11.21
C GLU A 299 13.68 9.00 -9.82
N VAL A 300 12.88 8.46 -8.91
CA VAL A 300 12.96 8.82 -7.51
C VAL A 300 14.27 8.30 -6.93
N LYS A 301 15.15 9.22 -6.53
CA LYS A 301 16.45 8.93 -5.94
C LYS A 301 16.36 8.78 -4.43
N GLN A 302 15.62 9.66 -3.80
CA GLN A 302 15.43 9.67 -2.36
C GLN A 302 13.97 9.91 -2.04
N TYR A 303 13.43 9.06 -1.19
CA TYR A 303 12.06 9.18 -0.71
C TYR A 303 11.90 10.42 0.17
N SER A 304 10.67 10.94 0.22
CA SER A 304 10.34 11.95 1.22
C SER A 304 10.61 11.36 2.61
N ARG A 305 11.45 12.04 3.40
CA ARG A 305 11.67 11.68 4.79
C ARG A 305 10.85 12.59 5.67
N TYR A 306 10.03 11.98 6.47
CA TYR A 306 9.49 12.65 7.64
C TYR A 306 10.56 12.52 8.73
N GLU A 307 11.32 13.59 8.97
CA GLU A 307 12.31 13.58 10.04
C GLU A 307 11.62 13.87 11.36
N ILE A 308 11.73 12.93 12.30
CA ILE A 308 11.19 13.07 13.66
C ILE A 308 11.80 14.27 14.39
N ASP A 309 13.05 14.58 14.08
CA ASP A 309 13.78 15.69 14.69
C ASP A 309 13.46 17.04 14.03
N ALA A 310 12.62 17.08 13.02
CA ALA A 310 12.09 18.28 12.39
C ALA A 310 10.90 18.91 13.16
N VAL A 311 10.65 18.45 14.38
CA VAL A 311 9.63 19.02 15.28
C VAL A 311 9.88 20.51 15.46
N GLY A 312 9.01 21.34 14.84
CA GLY A 312 9.10 22.81 14.86
C GLY A 312 9.49 23.46 13.53
N LYS A 313 9.82 22.69 12.48
CA LYS A 313 9.98 23.21 11.12
C LYS A 313 8.67 23.05 10.35
N GLU A 314 8.13 24.14 9.82
CA GLU A 314 6.89 24.13 9.03
C GLU A 314 7.00 23.33 7.71
N GLU A 315 8.20 22.99 7.28
CA GLU A 315 8.48 22.17 6.10
C GLU A 315 8.61 20.70 6.46
N ILE A 316 7.50 20.08 6.76
CA ILE A 316 7.43 18.70 7.26
C ILE A 316 7.57 17.67 6.14
N LEU A 317 7.32 18.04 4.89
CA LEU A 317 7.45 17.18 3.73
C LEU A 317 8.70 17.58 2.94
N SER A 318 9.78 16.85 3.18
CA SER A 318 10.91 16.93 2.24
C SER A 318 10.41 16.46 0.88
N PRO A 319 10.53 17.27 -0.18
CA PRO A 319 10.12 16.84 -1.50
C PRO A 319 10.93 15.60 -1.90
N LEU A 320 10.30 14.71 -2.66
CA LEU A 320 10.99 13.61 -3.32
C LEU A 320 12.17 14.19 -4.11
N GLN A 321 13.36 13.63 -3.91
CA GLN A 321 14.50 13.98 -4.73
C GLN A 321 14.52 13.07 -5.95
N PHE A 322 14.60 13.69 -7.12
CA PHE A 322 14.67 13.00 -8.38
C PHE A 322 16.09 13.02 -8.91
N THR A 323 16.45 12.00 -9.69
CA THR A 323 17.66 12.02 -10.51
C THR A 323 17.58 13.18 -11.50
N ASP A 324 18.75 13.61 -12.00
CA ASP A 324 18.79 14.39 -13.22
C ASP A 324 18.10 13.62 -14.36
N LYS A 325 17.74 14.35 -15.42
CA LYS A 325 17.11 13.78 -16.61
C LYS A 325 17.92 12.59 -17.11
N LEU A 326 17.29 11.41 -17.13
CA LEU A 326 17.94 10.21 -17.63
C LEU A 326 17.85 10.20 -19.16
N PRO A 327 18.98 10.13 -19.87
CA PRO A 327 18.98 10.04 -21.30
C PRO A 327 18.37 8.69 -21.73
N ILE A 328 17.55 8.71 -22.77
CA ILE A 328 16.88 7.53 -23.33
C ILE A 328 17.86 6.39 -23.62
N SER A 329 19.09 6.74 -24.02
CA SER A 329 20.17 5.76 -24.27
C SER A 329 20.54 4.92 -23.05
N GLN A 330 20.43 5.46 -21.82
CA GLN A 330 20.63 4.69 -20.58
C GLN A 330 19.44 3.79 -20.28
N LEU A 331 18.23 4.27 -20.53
CA LEU A 331 17.00 3.56 -20.26
C LEU A 331 16.74 2.42 -21.27
N LEU A 332 17.36 2.48 -22.46
CA LEU A 332 17.21 1.48 -23.53
C LEU A 332 18.31 0.42 -23.54
N LYS A 333 19.40 0.58 -22.79
CA LYS A 333 20.44 -0.45 -22.73
C LYS A 333 19.86 -1.75 -22.18
N LYS A 334 19.86 -2.80 -23.02
CA LYS A 334 19.71 -4.16 -22.54
C LYS A 334 20.91 -4.45 -21.62
N ARG A 335 20.65 -4.92 -20.41
CA ARG A 335 21.64 -5.66 -19.63
C ARG A 335 21.87 -7.03 -20.22
#